data_fba899dbe7d0dd1a8f848c9e670a7d64
#
_entry.id   fba899dbe7d0dd1a8f848c9e670a7d64
#
_cell.length_a   1.000
_cell.length_b   1.000
_cell.length_c   1.000
_cell.angle_alpha   90.00
_cell.angle_beta   90.00
_cell.angle_gamma   90.00
#
_symmetry.space_group_name_H-M   'P 1'
#
loop_
_entity.id
_entity.type
_entity.pdbx_description
1 polymer ?
#
loop_
_entity_poly.entity_id
_entity_poly.type
_entity_poly.pdbx_seq_one_letter_code
_entity_poly.pdbx_strand_id
1 'polypeptide(L)'
;MFQIPPVQTPTAPPLPAAPALLLRALFKRGAQAGAAPQVPATVFDCTAPNAAALGRYNALLGFAPDAMPVSAHYLLAQRAHLATMLSPRFPFRLLGMVHVENSIAEHAMVVPGRLLRLATRVQVEAPTRTGARFCVLETTASDGARSVFACTSRYLALAGRRDAARSAPQAMPALPECGGWQLGHGDGRAYARVSGDWNPIHLAGPAARLFGLRAPIIHGMHSVAKALALLEAQGGRATAVAVRFRSPVPLGSRVRLLHAPGTPDFVLVCGGKVAVEGSVVFAQG
;
A
#
# COMPACT_ATOMS: atom_id res chain seq x y z
N MET A 1 31.19 16.88 11.17
CA MET A 1 30.16 17.78 11.74
C MET A 1 28.98 17.76 10.78
N PHE A 2 27.97 16.89 11.03
CA PHE A 2 26.76 16.82 10.19
C PHE A 2 25.93 18.08 10.47
N GLN A 3 25.84 18.98 9.51
CA GLN A 3 24.90 20.10 9.57
C GLN A 3 23.47 19.52 9.46
N ILE A 4 22.71 19.64 10.56
CA ILE A 4 21.26 19.39 10.52
C ILE A 4 20.66 20.47 9.59
N PRO A 5 20.05 20.07 8.45
CA PRO A 5 19.47 21.04 7.55
C PRO A 5 18.35 21.83 8.26
N PRO A 6 18.11 23.10 7.88
CA PRO A 6 17.17 23.97 8.56
C PRO A 6 15.77 23.35 8.59
N VAL A 7 15.06 23.58 9.69
CA VAL A 7 13.66 23.15 9.87
C VAL A 7 12.82 23.84 8.79
N GLN A 8 12.19 23.04 7.93
CA GLN A 8 11.32 23.58 6.88
C GLN A 8 10.04 24.16 7.50
N THR A 9 9.67 25.35 7.08
CA THR A 9 8.37 25.93 7.42
C THR A 9 7.29 25.29 6.54
N PRO A 10 6.18 24.78 7.12
CA PRO A 10 5.05 24.28 6.34
C PRO A 10 4.52 25.36 5.40
N THR A 11 4.35 25.04 4.12
CA THR A 11 3.79 25.97 3.11
C THR A 11 2.59 25.37 2.38
N ALA A 12 2.33 24.08 2.57
CA ALA A 12 1.13 23.38 2.11
C ALA A 12 0.23 23.02 3.31
N PRO A 13 -1.08 22.78 3.10
CA PRO A 13 -1.96 22.34 4.16
C PRO A 13 -1.47 21.00 4.76
N PRO A 14 -1.67 20.79 6.07
CA PRO A 14 -1.27 19.55 6.71
C PRO A 14 -2.07 18.36 6.16
N LEU A 15 -1.41 17.22 5.99
CA LEU A 15 -2.07 15.99 5.58
C LEU A 15 -3.06 15.55 6.68
N PRO A 16 -4.38 15.46 6.38
CA PRO A 16 -5.38 15.13 7.37
C PRO A 16 -5.13 13.76 8.04
N ALA A 17 -5.53 13.63 9.29
CA ALA A 17 -5.39 12.37 10.02
C ALA A 17 -6.24 11.25 9.41
N ALA A 18 -5.73 10.01 9.44
CA ALA A 18 -6.40 8.85 8.84
C ALA A 18 -7.85 8.64 9.33
N PRO A 19 -8.21 8.78 10.62
CA PRO A 19 -9.60 8.61 11.07
C PRO A 19 -10.57 9.61 10.42
N ALA A 20 -10.17 10.87 10.29
CA ALA A 20 -10.99 11.89 9.64
C ALA A 20 -11.22 11.61 8.14
N LEU A 21 -10.19 11.12 7.45
CA LEU A 21 -10.28 10.71 6.05
C LEU A 21 -11.20 9.50 5.88
N LEU A 22 -11.08 8.50 6.73
CA LEU A 22 -11.91 7.29 6.68
C LEU A 22 -13.39 7.61 6.94
N LEU A 23 -13.68 8.44 7.94
CA LEU A 23 -15.05 8.88 8.19
C LEU A 23 -15.65 9.56 6.96
N ARG A 24 -14.92 10.45 6.32
CA ARG A 24 -15.34 11.11 5.08
C ARG A 24 -15.51 10.12 3.92
N ALA A 25 -14.67 9.09 3.85
CA ALA A 25 -14.72 8.06 2.81
C ALA A 25 -16.04 7.26 2.85
N LEU A 26 -16.61 7.03 4.04
CA LEU A 26 -17.89 6.34 4.21
C LEU A 26 -19.06 7.06 3.50
N PHE A 27 -19.02 8.39 3.48
CA PHE A 27 -20.06 9.23 2.91
C PHE A 27 -19.73 9.75 1.51
N LYS A 28 -18.53 9.43 0.96
CA LYS A 28 -18.15 9.85 -0.38
C LYS A 28 -19.04 9.19 -1.43
N ARG A 29 -19.80 10.02 -2.13
CA ARG A 29 -20.57 9.60 -3.32
C ARG A 29 -19.69 9.71 -4.55
N GLY A 30 -19.85 8.82 -5.53
CA GLY A 30 -19.22 8.99 -6.84
C GLY A 30 -19.77 10.26 -7.52
N ALA A 31 -18.95 10.92 -8.33
CA ALA A 31 -19.42 11.98 -9.18
C ALA A 31 -20.30 11.39 -10.30
N GLN A 32 -21.26 12.18 -10.82
CA GLN A 32 -22.06 11.74 -11.97
C GLN A 32 -21.14 11.52 -13.19
N ALA A 33 -21.51 10.52 -14.01
CA ALA A 33 -20.77 10.19 -15.22
C ALA A 33 -20.78 11.38 -16.19
N GLY A 34 -19.62 12.00 -16.38
CA GLY A 34 -19.33 13.05 -17.35
C GLY A 34 -17.98 12.76 -18.02
N ALA A 35 -17.51 13.66 -18.88
CA ALA A 35 -16.19 13.59 -19.49
C ALA A 35 -15.11 13.24 -18.45
N ALA A 36 -14.05 12.53 -18.86
CA ALA A 36 -12.99 12.04 -17.96
C ALA A 36 -12.59 13.14 -16.95
N PRO A 37 -12.92 13.00 -15.67
CA PRO A 37 -12.75 14.08 -14.72
C PRO A 37 -11.26 14.31 -14.46
N GLN A 38 -10.81 15.51 -14.73
CA GLN A 38 -9.48 15.93 -14.26
C GLN A 38 -9.56 16.15 -12.74
N VAL A 39 -9.02 15.21 -11.99
CA VAL A 39 -8.84 15.38 -10.54
C VAL A 39 -7.59 16.24 -10.34
N PRO A 40 -7.70 17.41 -9.67
CA PRO A 40 -6.53 18.23 -9.41
C PRO A 40 -5.47 17.47 -8.60
N ALA A 41 -4.21 17.70 -8.90
CA ALA A 41 -3.13 17.26 -8.04
C ALA A 41 -3.29 17.91 -6.66
N THR A 42 -2.94 17.16 -5.62
CA THR A 42 -2.97 17.66 -4.24
C THR A 42 -1.56 17.72 -3.69
N VAL A 43 -1.31 18.70 -2.84
CA VAL A 43 -0.03 18.84 -2.13
C VAL A 43 -0.34 18.98 -0.64
N PHE A 44 0.38 18.20 0.17
CA PHE A 44 0.26 18.22 1.62
C PHE A 44 1.63 18.25 2.27
N ASP A 45 1.74 18.96 3.38
CA ASP A 45 2.87 18.81 4.29
C ASP A 45 2.53 17.79 5.38
N CYS A 46 3.44 16.88 5.69
CA CYS A 46 3.27 15.88 6.73
C CYS A 46 4.59 15.53 7.41
N THR A 47 4.50 15.11 8.65
CA THR A 47 5.67 14.62 9.38
C THR A 47 5.85 13.12 9.11
N ALA A 48 7.06 12.71 8.74
CA ALA A 48 7.43 11.30 8.67
C ALA A 48 7.17 10.60 10.03
N PRO A 49 6.89 9.30 10.06
CA PRO A 49 6.74 8.57 11.31
C PRO A 49 7.94 8.81 12.22
N ASN A 50 7.69 9.13 13.49
CA ASN A 50 8.77 9.25 14.47
C ASN A 50 9.30 7.87 14.88
N ALA A 51 10.42 7.83 15.61
CA ALA A 51 11.07 6.60 16.03
C ALA A 51 10.11 5.65 16.78
N ALA A 52 9.24 6.18 17.65
CA ALA A 52 8.29 5.35 18.40
C ALA A 52 7.21 4.72 17.49
N ALA A 53 6.72 5.46 16.49
CA ALA A 53 5.77 4.92 15.52
C ALA A 53 6.42 3.86 14.62
N LEU A 54 7.64 4.11 14.17
CA LEU A 54 8.43 3.13 13.41
C LEU A 54 8.75 1.89 14.23
N GLY A 55 9.17 2.04 15.48
CA GLY A 55 9.44 0.91 16.36
C GLY A 55 8.21 -0.02 16.51
N ARG A 56 6.99 0.54 16.65
CA ARG A 56 5.76 -0.27 16.67
C ARG A 56 5.48 -0.97 15.33
N TYR A 57 5.70 -0.28 14.22
CA TYR A 57 5.57 -0.86 12.88
C TYR A 57 6.56 -2.00 12.67
N ASN A 58 7.83 -1.76 13.00
CA ASN A 58 8.92 -2.72 12.86
C ASN A 58 8.70 -3.96 13.73
N ALA A 59 8.34 -3.77 15.00
CA ALA A 59 8.05 -4.88 15.92
C ALA A 59 6.87 -5.77 15.43
N LEU A 60 5.81 -5.15 14.87
CA LEU A 60 4.68 -5.91 14.32
C LEU A 60 5.09 -6.75 13.11
N LEU A 61 5.94 -6.20 12.25
CA LEU A 61 6.22 -6.77 10.94
C LEU A 61 7.52 -7.58 10.90
N GLY A 62 8.39 -7.42 11.90
CA GLY A 62 9.63 -8.18 12.04
C GLY A 62 10.85 -7.51 11.38
N PHE A 63 10.82 -6.19 11.20
CA PHE A 63 12.02 -5.43 10.83
C PHE A 63 12.93 -5.16 12.03
N ALA A 64 14.17 -4.81 11.76
CA ALA A 64 15.08 -4.31 12.79
C ALA A 64 14.49 -3.07 13.49
N PRO A 65 14.68 -2.88 14.81
CA PRO A 65 14.01 -1.82 15.58
C PRO A 65 14.18 -0.42 15.02
N ASP A 66 15.36 -0.08 14.53
CA ASP A 66 15.71 1.26 14.03
C ASP A 66 15.61 1.38 12.51
N ALA A 67 15.09 0.34 11.83
CA ALA A 67 14.94 0.37 10.39
C ALA A 67 13.90 1.41 9.94
N MET A 68 14.17 2.05 8.81
CA MET A 68 13.17 2.75 8.00
C MET A 68 12.86 1.88 6.78
N PRO A 69 11.92 0.93 6.88
CA PRO A 69 11.61 0.05 5.77
C PRO A 69 10.96 0.82 4.62
N VAL A 70 11.28 0.46 3.37
CA VAL A 70 10.67 1.08 2.19
C VAL A 70 9.14 0.99 2.22
N SER A 71 8.58 -0.08 2.78
CA SER A 71 7.13 -0.26 2.97
C SER A 71 6.50 0.74 3.94
N ALA A 72 7.26 1.35 4.87
CA ALA A 72 6.73 2.36 5.79
C ALA A 72 6.36 3.67 5.07
N HIS A 73 6.97 3.97 3.93
CA HIS A 73 6.61 5.13 3.12
C HIS A 73 5.17 5.05 2.61
N TYR A 74 4.63 3.84 2.43
CA TYR A 74 3.24 3.65 2.04
C TYR A 74 2.25 4.24 3.05
N LEU A 75 2.57 4.28 4.34
CA LEU A 75 1.70 4.85 5.37
C LEU A 75 1.36 6.33 5.10
N LEU A 76 2.32 7.07 4.55
CA LEU A 76 2.13 8.47 4.16
C LEU A 76 1.43 8.56 2.80
N ALA A 77 1.90 7.79 1.82
CA ALA A 77 1.32 7.77 0.48
C ALA A 77 -0.15 7.36 0.50
N GLN A 78 -0.54 6.33 1.26
CA GLN A 78 -1.92 5.89 1.41
C GLN A 78 -2.84 7.00 1.96
N ARG A 79 -2.37 7.75 2.95
CA ARG A 79 -3.12 8.88 3.49
C ARG A 79 -3.31 10.00 2.45
N ALA A 80 -2.24 10.32 1.70
CA ALA A 80 -2.30 11.29 0.62
C ALA A 80 -3.24 10.83 -0.51
N HIS A 81 -3.17 9.54 -0.90
CA HIS A 81 -4.11 8.93 -1.84
C HIS A 81 -5.55 9.09 -1.37
N LEU A 82 -5.84 8.72 -0.13
CA LEU A 82 -7.20 8.83 0.43
C LEU A 82 -7.69 10.28 0.45
N ALA A 83 -6.83 11.23 0.86
CA ALA A 83 -7.17 12.66 0.86
C ALA A 83 -7.48 13.16 -0.56
N THR A 84 -6.69 12.75 -1.56
CA THR A 84 -6.87 13.11 -2.97
C THR A 84 -8.16 12.51 -3.54
N MET A 85 -8.44 11.23 -3.26
CA MET A 85 -9.67 10.55 -3.69
C MET A 85 -10.94 11.11 -3.04
N LEU A 86 -10.83 11.83 -1.92
CA LEU A 86 -11.96 12.54 -1.31
C LEU A 86 -12.32 13.85 -2.04
N SER A 87 -11.54 14.29 -3.03
CA SER A 87 -11.89 15.43 -3.89
C SER A 87 -13.30 15.24 -4.48
N PRO A 88 -14.13 16.29 -4.53
CA PRO A 88 -15.44 16.22 -5.20
C PRO A 88 -15.37 15.78 -6.66
N ARG A 89 -14.24 16.06 -7.32
CA ARG A 89 -14.02 15.68 -8.73
C ARG A 89 -13.59 14.23 -8.92
N PHE A 90 -13.25 13.50 -7.85
CA PHE A 90 -12.91 12.08 -7.98
C PHE A 90 -14.20 11.27 -8.23
N PRO A 91 -14.28 10.51 -9.35
CA PRO A 91 -15.57 10.02 -9.88
C PRO A 91 -16.10 8.78 -9.17
N PHE A 92 -15.27 8.09 -8.38
CA PHE A 92 -15.65 6.81 -7.81
C PHE A 92 -15.99 6.90 -6.32
N ARG A 93 -16.80 5.95 -5.85
CA ARG A 93 -16.95 5.66 -4.43
C ARG A 93 -15.68 4.99 -3.92
N LEU A 94 -15.23 5.35 -2.73
CA LEU A 94 -14.02 4.76 -2.15
C LEU A 94 -14.26 3.37 -1.57
N LEU A 95 -15.44 3.16 -0.99
CA LEU A 95 -15.84 1.85 -0.50
C LEU A 95 -16.01 0.87 -1.66
N GLY A 96 -15.33 -0.26 -1.57
CA GLY A 96 -15.32 -1.31 -2.60
C GLY A 96 -14.20 -1.18 -3.63
N MET A 97 -13.41 -0.12 -3.59
CA MET A 97 -12.18 -0.05 -4.39
C MET A 97 -11.18 -1.10 -3.91
N VAL A 98 -10.51 -1.76 -4.85
CA VAL A 98 -9.53 -2.80 -4.57
C VAL A 98 -8.14 -2.34 -4.99
N HIS A 99 -7.18 -2.37 -4.08
CA HIS A 99 -5.78 -2.11 -4.37
C HIS A 99 -5.20 -3.30 -5.15
N VAL A 100 -4.79 -3.08 -6.38
CA VAL A 100 -4.36 -4.17 -7.28
C VAL A 100 -2.89 -4.17 -7.60
N GLU A 101 -2.23 -2.99 -7.56
CA GLU A 101 -0.79 -2.88 -7.77
C GLU A 101 -0.23 -1.76 -6.89
N ASN A 102 1.00 -1.93 -6.44
CA ASN A 102 1.74 -0.90 -5.73
C ASN A 102 3.22 -0.95 -6.11
N SER A 103 3.84 0.20 -6.24
CA SER A 103 5.29 0.33 -6.30
C SER A 103 5.76 1.46 -5.40
N ILE A 104 6.86 1.25 -4.72
CA ILE A 104 7.52 2.23 -3.86
C ILE A 104 9.00 2.20 -4.16
N ALA A 105 9.60 3.36 -4.37
CA ALA A 105 11.04 3.52 -4.53
C ALA A 105 11.53 4.62 -3.58
N GLU A 106 12.51 4.30 -2.75
CA GLU A 106 13.22 5.27 -1.93
C GLU A 106 14.37 5.86 -2.75
N HIS A 107 14.42 7.17 -2.84
CA HIS A 107 15.48 7.91 -3.55
C HIS A 107 16.52 8.43 -2.57
N ALA A 108 16.12 8.63 -1.33
CA ALA A 108 16.98 9.06 -0.26
C ALA A 108 16.39 8.67 1.10
N MET A 109 17.26 8.39 2.05
CA MET A 109 16.85 8.02 3.41
C MET A 109 15.97 9.10 4.04
N VAL A 110 14.83 8.70 4.54
CA VAL A 110 13.91 9.57 5.28
C VAL A 110 14.29 9.59 6.75
N VAL A 111 14.49 10.77 7.30
CA VAL A 111 14.77 10.92 8.73
C VAL A 111 13.45 10.84 9.50
N PRO A 112 13.34 10.00 10.55
CA PRO A 112 12.16 9.92 11.39
C PRO A 112 11.77 11.28 11.98
N GLY A 113 10.48 11.62 11.93
CA GLY A 113 9.98 12.91 12.44
C GLY A 113 10.25 14.12 11.53
N ARG A 114 10.88 13.95 10.39
CA ARG A 114 11.15 15.02 9.42
C ARG A 114 9.86 15.49 8.74
N LEU A 115 9.75 16.79 8.52
CA LEU A 115 8.67 17.37 7.69
C LEU A 115 8.93 17.05 6.22
N LEU A 116 7.94 16.47 5.57
CA LEU A 116 7.95 16.11 4.15
C LEU A 116 6.80 16.81 3.42
N ARG A 117 7.01 17.09 2.15
CA ARG A 117 5.97 17.51 1.22
C ARG A 117 5.58 16.35 0.33
N LEU A 118 4.30 16.01 0.30
CA LEU A 118 3.73 14.99 -0.57
C LEU A 118 2.91 15.64 -1.67
N ALA A 119 3.26 15.39 -2.92
CA ALA A 119 2.48 15.75 -4.09
C ALA A 119 1.86 14.50 -4.69
N THR A 120 0.53 14.48 -4.82
CA THR A 120 -0.22 13.32 -5.34
C THR A 120 -1.00 13.70 -6.60
N ARG A 121 -0.86 12.89 -7.64
CA ARG A 121 -1.64 12.97 -8.89
C ARG A 121 -2.56 11.76 -9.00
N VAL A 122 -3.68 11.95 -9.69
CA VAL A 122 -4.63 10.87 -10.01
C VAL A 122 -4.82 10.82 -11.51
N GLN A 123 -4.69 9.63 -12.06
CA GLN A 123 -5.07 9.32 -13.43
C GLN A 123 -6.20 8.29 -13.42
N VAL A 124 -7.32 8.62 -14.02
CA VAL A 124 -8.41 7.67 -14.27
C VAL A 124 -8.18 7.03 -15.62
N GLU A 125 -8.03 5.70 -15.63
CA GLU A 125 -7.80 4.95 -16.86
C GLU A 125 -9.09 4.83 -17.70
N ALA A 126 -8.93 4.68 -19.01
CA ALA A 126 -10.05 4.30 -19.88
C ALA A 126 -10.64 2.97 -19.44
N PRO A 127 -11.96 2.75 -19.61
CA PRO A 127 -12.56 1.46 -19.30
C PRO A 127 -11.91 0.34 -20.10
N THR A 128 -11.69 -0.79 -19.46
CA THR A 128 -11.25 -1.99 -20.18
C THR A 128 -12.35 -2.47 -21.13
N ARG A 129 -12.04 -3.42 -22.01
CA ARG A 129 -12.99 -4.05 -22.91
C ARG A 129 -14.18 -4.70 -22.16
N THR A 130 -13.99 -5.14 -20.93
CA THR A 130 -15.05 -5.70 -20.07
C THR A 130 -15.79 -4.64 -19.24
N GLY A 131 -15.40 -3.37 -19.35
CA GLY A 131 -15.98 -2.27 -18.59
C GLY A 131 -15.38 -2.02 -17.22
N ALA A 132 -14.32 -2.75 -16.81
CA ALA A 132 -13.60 -2.47 -15.58
C ALA A 132 -12.91 -1.10 -15.67
N ARG A 133 -12.93 -0.36 -14.57
CA ARG A 133 -12.31 0.97 -14.48
C ARG A 133 -11.25 0.99 -13.38
N PHE A 134 -10.11 1.54 -13.71
CA PHE A 134 -9.00 1.69 -12.79
C PHE A 134 -8.65 3.16 -12.61
N CYS A 135 -7.97 3.44 -11.50
CA CYS A 135 -7.27 4.70 -11.32
C CYS A 135 -5.89 4.43 -10.75
N VAL A 136 -4.94 5.27 -11.16
CA VAL A 136 -3.55 5.27 -10.69
C VAL A 136 -3.33 6.52 -9.86
N LEU A 137 -2.78 6.36 -8.68
CA LEU A 137 -2.34 7.45 -7.82
C LEU A 137 -0.82 7.42 -7.70
N GLU A 138 -0.21 8.54 -8.02
CA GLU A 138 1.23 8.73 -7.94
C GLU A 138 1.53 9.78 -6.88
N THR A 139 2.30 9.42 -5.87
CA THR A 139 2.76 10.32 -4.82
C THR A 139 4.27 10.41 -4.83
N THR A 140 4.77 11.63 -4.89
CA THR A 140 6.18 11.93 -4.64
C THR A 140 6.31 12.64 -3.31
N ALA A 141 7.31 12.26 -2.52
CA ALA A 141 7.66 12.93 -1.29
C ALA A 141 9.00 13.64 -1.43
N SER A 142 9.09 14.85 -0.86
CA SER A 142 10.32 15.63 -0.86
C SER A 142 10.64 16.21 0.52
N ASP A 143 11.92 16.34 0.81
CA ASP A 143 12.49 17.09 1.92
C ASP A 143 13.18 18.32 1.32
N GLY A 144 12.47 19.45 1.27
CA GLY A 144 12.90 20.61 0.48
C GLY A 144 12.85 20.31 -1.01
N ALA A 145 13.98 20.58 -1.69
CA ALA A 145 14.15 20.29 -3.12
C ALA A 145 14.50 18.82 -3.40
N ARG A 146 14.85 18.03 -2.37
CA ARG A 146 15.31 16.66 -2.51
C ARG A 146 14.13 15.70 -2.54
N SER A 147 14.00 14.90 -3.60
CA SER A 147 13.06 13.77 -3.63
C SER A 147 13.54 12.68 -2.68
N VAL A 148 12.64 12.18 -1.83
CA VAL A 148 12.97 11.14 -0.85
C VAL A 148 12.32 9.80 -1.17
N PHE A 149 11.09 9.77 -1.67
CA PHE A 149 10.50 8.56 -2.21
C PHE A 149 9.40 8.87 -3.23
N ALA A 150 9.10 7.87 -4.05
CA ALA A 150 7.92 7.83 -4.91
C ALA A 150 7.09 6.59 -4.60
N CYS A 151 5.76 6.73 -4.69
CA CYS A 151 4.82 5.63 -4.52
C CYS A 151 3.73 5.72 -5.58
N THR A 152 3.53 4.63 -6.32
CA THR A 152 2.43 4.49 -7.27
C THR A 152 1.51 3.37 -6.83
N SER A 153 0.21 3.65 -6.77
CA SER A 153 -0.82 2.66 -6.47
C SER A 153 -1.87 2.61 -7.55
N ARG A 154 -2.23 1.43 -7.99
CA ARG A 154 -3.33 1.21 -8.93
C ARG A 154 -4.50 0.55 -8.23
N TYR A 155 -5.68 1.13 -8.39
CA TYR A 155 -6.91 0.65 -7.77
C TYR A 155 -7.94 0.27 -8.83
N LEU A 156 -8.58 -0.88 -8.66
CA LEU A 156 -9.80 -1.23 -9.35
C LEU A 156 -10.95 -0.47 -8.69
N ALA A 157 -11.51 0.49 -9.40
CA ALA A 157 -12.57 1.36 -8.90
C ALA A 157 -13.97 0.84 -9.23
N LEU A 158 -14.13 0.16 -10.38
CA LEU A 158 -15.36 -0.46 -10.81
C LEU A 158 -15.04 -1.79 -11.49
N ALA A 159 -15.60 -2.88 -10.99
CA ALA A 159 -15.44 -4.18 -11.62
C ALA A 159 -16.19 -4.21 -12.96
N GLY A 160 -15.53 -4.73 -13.99
CA GLY A 160 -16.17 -5.02 -15.28
C GLY A 160 -17.11 -6.22 -15.21
N ARG A 161 -17.82 -6.48 -16.29
CA ARG A 161 -18.57 -7.73 -16.46
C ARG A 161 -17.59 -8.89 -16.33
N ARG A 162 -17.97 -9.90 -15.55
CA ARG A 162 -17.21 -11.16 -15.55
C ARG A 162 -17.35 -11.76 -16.93
N ASP A 163 -16.25 -11.85 -17.68
CA ASP A 163 -16.21 -12.77 -18.80
C ASP A 163 -16.33 -14.18 -18.19
N ALA A 164 -17.23 -14.97 -18.76
CA ALA A 164 -17.42 -16.37 -18.35
C ALA A 164 -16.17 -17.27 -18.60
N ALA A 165 -15.17 -16.74 -19.29
CA ALA A 165 -13.85 -17.34 -19.35
C ALA A 165 -13.28 -17.32 -17.91
N ARG A 166 -13.39 -18.46 -17.23
CA ARG A 166 -12.64 -18.75 -16.00
C ARG A 166 -11.20 -18.33 -16.25
N SER A 167 -10.70 -17.39 -15.46
CA SER A 167 -9.27 -17.13 -15.43
C SER A 167 -8.59 -18.48 -15.25
N ALA A 168 -7.77 -18.88 -16.23
CA ALA A 168 -7.04 -20.13 -16.14
C ALA A 168 -6.33 -20.20 -14.78
N PRO A 169 -6.27 -21.37 -14.13
CA PRO A 169 -5.53 -21.53 -12.90
C PRO A 169 -4.13 -20.96 -13.12
N GLN A 170 -3.75 -19.99 -12.32
CA GLN A 170 -2.42 -19.40 -12.40
C GLN A 170 -1.41 -20.50 -12.03
N ALA A 171 -0.51 -20.82 -12.95
CA ALA A 171 0.56 -21.79 -12.67
C ALA A 171 1.36 -21.31 -11.45
N MET A 172 1.66 -22.22 -10.53
CA MET A 172 2.51 -21.93 -9.39
C MET A 172 3.93 -21.67 -9.88
N PRO A 173 4.57 -20.56 -9.48
CA PRO A 173 5.95 -20.29 -9.84
C PRO A 173 6.88 -21.38 -9.29
N ALA A 174 7.87 -21.78 -10.08
CA ALA A 174 8.91 -22.74 -9.68
C ALA A 174 10.02 -22.06 -8.85
N LEU A 175 9.62 -21.33 -7.79
CA LEU A 175 10.55 -20.68 -6.86
C LEU A 175 10.61 -21.48 -5.55
N PRO A 176 11.80 -21.59 -4.91
CA PRO A 176 11.93 -22.25 -3.62
C PRO A 176 11.20 -21.46 -2.53
N GLU A 177 10.64 -22.16 -1.54
CA GLU A 177 10.12 -21.55 -0.32
C GLU A 177 11.30 -21.11 0.55
N CYS A 178 11.38 -19.83 0.87
CA CYS A 178 12.43 -19.26 1.71
C CYS A 178 11.91 -18.78 3.07
N GLY A 179 10.60 -18.87 3.32
CA GLY A 179 10.00 -18.47 4.57
C GLY A 179 8.48 -18.44 4.52
N GLY A 180 7.89 -17.96 5.60
CA GLY A 180 6.45 -17.83 5.72
C GLY A 180 6.02 -17.48 7.14
N TRP A 181 4.73 -17.23 7.31
CA TRP A 181 4.15 -16.90 8.62
C TRP A 181 2.72 -17.38 8.74
N GLN A 182 2.26 -17.53 9.97
CA GLN A 182 0.87 -17.75 10.29
C GLN A 182 0.20 -16.43 10.62
N LEU A 183 -0.92 -16.12 9.95
CA LEU A 183 -1.72 -14.95 10.28
C LEU A 183 -2.63 -15.25 11.47
N GLY A 184 -2.62 -14.38 12.46
CA GLY A 184 -3.58 -14.36 13.54
C GLY A 184 -4.89 -13.68 13.14
N HIS A 185 -5.99 -14.02 13.80
CA HIS A 185 -7.28 -13.33 13.60
C HIS A 185 -7.24 -11.85 14.01
N GLY A 186 -6.30 -11.48 14.89
CA GLY A 186 -6.08 -10.10 15.34
C GLY A 186 -5.22 -9.23 14.45
N ASP A 187 -4.50 -9.82 13.46
CA ASP A 187 -3.48 -9.11 12.69
C ASP A 187 -4.03 -7.97 11.84
N GLY A 188 -5.26 -8.08 11.35
CA GLY A 188 -5.93 -6.98 10.65
C GLY A 188 -6.05 -5.73 11.53
N ARG A 189 -6.47 -5.89 12.80
CA ARG A 189 -6.56 -4.78 13.76
C ARG A 189 -5.18 -4.31 14.21
N ALA A 190 -4.23 -5.21 14.39
CA ALA A 190 -2.87 -4.87 14.76
C ALA A 190 -2.22 -3.98 13.69
N TYR A 191 -2.36 -4.36 12.42
CA TYR A 191 -1.85 -3.55 11.31
C TYR A 191 -2.62 -2.23 11.16
N ALA A 192 -3.95 -2.22 11.33
CA ALA A 192 -4.74 -0.99 11.28
C ALA A 192 -4.27 0.06 12.31
N ARG A 193 -3.82 -0.36 13.51
CA ARG A 193 -3.28 0.55 14.53
C ARG A 193 -1.99 1.24 14.12
N VAL A 194 -1.12 0.57 13.36
CA VAL A 194 0.16 1.13 12.92
C VAL A 194 0.08 1.80 11.55
N SER A 195 -0.83 1.35 10.68
CA SER A 195 -1.01 1.88 9.33
C SER A 195 -2.04 3.00 9.22
N GLY A 196 -2.99 3.04 10.16
CA GLY A 196 -4.16 3.91 10.05
C GLY A 196 -5.22 3.42 9.05
N ASP A 197 -5.07 2.25 8.46
CA ASP A 197 -6.05 1.66 7.54
C ASP A 197 -7.09 0.81 8.30
N TRP A 198 -8.17 1.46 8.69
CA TRP A 198 -9.28 0.85 9.38
C TRP A 198 -10.40 0.40 8.43
N ASN A 199 -10.09 0.03 7.19
CA ASN A 199 -11.10 -0.48 6.26
C ASN A 199 -11.78 -1.72 6.88
N PRO A 200 -13.13 -1.71 7.04
CA PRO A 200 -13.85 -2.75 7.77
C PRO A 200 -13.69 -4.18 7.22
N ILE A 201 -13.31 -4.35 5.95
CA ILE A 201 -13.05 -5.67 5.35
C ILE A 201 -11.91 -6.43 6.01
N HIS A 202 -11.01 -5.72 6.70
CA HIS A 202 -9.86 -6.27 7.41
C HIS A 202 -10.15 -6.56 8.89
N LEU A 203 -11.32 -6.13 9.39
CA LEU A 203 -11.58 -6.06 10.82
C LEU A 203 -12.73 -6.98 11.28
N ALA A 204 -13.74 -7.17 10.44
CA ALA A 204 -14.99 -7.83 10.85
C ALA A 204 -15.61 -8.69 9.74
N GLY A 205 -16.08 -9.89 10.14
CA GLY A 205 -16.72 -10.83 9.21
C GLY A 205 -17.97 -10.30 8.51
N PRO A 206 -18.91 -9.63 9.19
CA PRO A 206 -20.08 -9.05 8.55
C PRO A 206 -19.71 -8.01 7.46
N ALA A 207 -18.74 -7.15 7.74
CA ALA A 207 -18.27 -6.17 6.76
C ALA A 207 -17.60 -6.86 5.55
N ALA A 208 -16.73 -7.85 5.77
CA ALA A 208 -16.12 -8.61 4.69
C ALA A 208 -17.16 -9.27 3.77
N ARG A 209 -18.22 -9.86 4.35
CA ARG A 209 -19.33 -10.49 3.59
C ARG A 209 -20.10 -9.48 2.73
N LEU A 210 -20.30 -8.26 3.22
CA LEU A 210 -20.97 -7.18 2.47
C LEU A 210 -20.21 -6.86 1.17
N PHE A 211 -18.88 -7.06 1.16
CA PHE A 211 -18.02 -6.89 -0.01
C PHE A 211 -17.74 -8.19 -0.77
N GLY A 212 -18.53 -9.25 -0.52
CA GLY A 212 -18.41 -10.53 -1.23
C GLY A 212 -17.25 -11.42 -0.79
N LEU A 213 -16.60 -11.11 0.33
CA LEU A 213 -15.54 -11.92 0.91
C LEU A 213 -16.11 -12.93 1.89
N ARG A 214 -15.55 -14.15 1.93
CA ARG A 214 -16.01 -15.21 2.86
C ARG A 214 -15.61 -14.94 4.31
N ALA A 215 -14.50 -14.25 4.53
CA ALA A 215 -13.91 -13.93 5.83
C ALA A 215 -13.14 -12.61 5.75
N PRO A 216 -12.81 -11.96 6.88
CA PRO A 216 -11.89 -10.84 6.90
C PRO A 216 -10.54 -11.22 6.31
N ILE A 217 -9.94 -10.32 5.58
CA ILE A 217 -8.67 -10.51 4.89
C ILE A 217 -7.60 -9.60 5.50
N ILE A 218 -6.33 -9.99 5.41
CA ILE A 218 -5.25 -9.10 5.80
C ILE A 218 -5.05 -7.99 4.75
N HIS A 219 -4.54 -6.85 5.16
CA HIS A 219 -4.12 -5.79 4.25
C HIS A 219 -3.02 -6.28 3.30
N GLY A 220 -3.13 -5.97 2.01
CA GLY A 220 -2.11 -6.38 1.05
C GLY A 220 -0.71 -5.90 1.44
N MET A 221 -0.58 -4.64 1.86
CA MET A 221 0.69 -4.05 2.26
C MET A 221 1.25 -4.60 3.57
N HIS A 222 0.43 -5.18 4.46
CA HIS A 222 0.93 -5.97 5.58
C HIS A 222 1.72 -7.19 5.07
N SER A 223 1.15 -7.92 4.12
CA SER A 223 1.81 -9.12 3.56
C SER A 223 3.10 -8.76 2.83
N VAL A 224 3.10 -7.65 2.10
CA VAL A 224 4.31 -7.12 1.44
C VAL A 224 5.38 -6.77 2.47
N ALA A 225 5.02 -6.04 3.52
CA ALA A 225 5.97 -5.65 4.56
C ALA A 225 6.54 -6.86 5.32
N LYS A 226 5.71 -7.88 5.62
CA LYS A 226 6.19 -9.15 6.21
C LYS A 226 7.18 -9.86 5.30
N ALA A 227 6.90 -9.91 3.99
CA ALA A 227 7.83 -10.50 3.01
C ALA A 227 9.16 -9.75 2.97
N LEU A 228 9.11 -8.41 2.91
CA LEU A 228 10.32 -7.59 2.90
C LEU A 228 11.14 -7.79 4.18
N ALA A 229 10.51 -7.86 5.36
CA ALA A 229 11.23 -8.11 6.61
C ALA A 229 11.97 -9.46 6.60
N LEU A 230 11.34 -10.51 6.05
CA LEU A 230 11.99 -11.83 5.90
C LEU A 230 13.12 -11.81 4.87
N LEU A 231 12.97 -11.07 3.78
CA LEU A 231 14.01 -10.93 2.75
C LEU A 231 15.18 -10.09 3.25
N GLU A 232 14.93 -8.98 3.95
CA GLU A 232 15.97 -8.14 4.56
C GLU A 232 16.77 -8.89 5.64
N ALA A 233 16.12 -9.81 6.38
CA ALA A 233 16.81 -10.65 7.35
C ALA A 233 17.82 -11.65 6.70
N GLN A 234 17.70 -11.91 5.42
CA GLN A 234 18.64 -12.74 4.65
C GLN A 234 19.82 -11.96 4.09
N GLY A 235 19.80 -10.65 4.17
CA GLY A 235 20.84 -9.72 3.75
C GLY A 235 20.35 -8.59 2.87
N GLY A 236 20.85 -7.40 3.14
CA GLY A 236 20.52 -6.19 2.40
C GLY A 236 19.26 -5.46 2.90
N ARG A 237 19.17 -4.17 2.62
CA ARG A 237 18.03 -3.30 2.90
C ARG A 237 17.27 -3.05 1.60
N ALA A 238 15.98 -3.31 1.57
CA ALA A 238 15.15 -3.00 0.42
C ALA A 238 15.01 -1.48 0.22
N THR A 239 15.26 -1.02 -0.99
CA THR A 239 15.13 0.39 -1.40
C THR A 239 13.98 0.61 -2.38
N ALA A 240 13.54 -0.45 -3.06
CA ALA A 240 12.34 -0.40 -3.88
C ALA A 240 11.60 -1.73 -3.85
N VAL A 241 10.30 -1.66 -4.02
CA VAL A 241 9.41 -2.82 -4.15
C VAL A 241 8.30 -2.51 -5.14
N ALA A 242 7.98 -3.45 -6.00
CA ALA A 242 6.81 -3.41 -6.86
C ALA A 242 6.01 -4.69 -6.70
N VAL A 243 4.68 -4.57 -6.55
CA VAL A 243 3.81 -5.72 -6.28
C VAL A 243 2.51 -5.66 -7.06
N ARG A 244 1.97 -6.84 -7.32
CA ARG A 244 0.64 -7.06 -7.86
C ARG A 244 -0.13 -8.00 -6.94
N PHE A 245 -1.28 -7.53 -6.45
CA PHE A 245 -2.18 -8.31 -5.61
C PHE A 245 -3.09 -9.19 -6.51
N ARG A 246 -3.04 -10.51 -6.33
CA ARG A 246 -3.74 -11.50 -7.14
C ARG A 246 -4.96 -12.09 -6.47
N SER A 247 -4.83 -12.42 -5.19
CA SER A 247 -5.94 -12.97 -4.42
C SER A 247 -5.92 -12.50 -2.97
N PRO A 248 -7.10 -12.37 -2.35
CA PRO A 248 -7.19 -11.99 -0.94
C PRO A 248 -6.62 -13.08 -0.04
N VAL A 249 -5.99 -12.67 1.06
CA VAL A 249 -5.42 -13.57 2.08
C VAL A 249 -6.30 -13.50 3.32
N PRO A 250 -7.07 -14.56 3.65
CA PRO A 250 -7.92 -14.59 4.83
C PRO A 250 -7.11 -14.53 6.14
N LEU A 251 -7.63 -13.86 7.16
CA LEU A 251 -7.07 -13.96 8.52
C LEU A 251 -7.15 -15.41 9.00
N GLY A 252 -6.16 -15.83 9.79
CA GLY A 252 -6.02 -17.22 10.23
C GLY A 252 -5.33 -18.15 9.24
N SER A 253 -4.90 -17.63 8.07
CA SER A 253 -4.22 -18.45 7.05
C SER A 253 -2.71 -18.48 7.23
N ARG A 254 -2.07 -19.54 6.74
CA ARG A 254 -0.62 -19.59 6.52
C ARG A 254 -0.26 -18.96 5.19
N VAL A 255 0.73 -18.07 5.21
CA VAL A 255 1.33 -17.47 4.02
C VAL A 255 2.73 -18.03 3.85
N ARG A 256 3.06 -18.42 2.61
CA ARG A 256 4.39 -18.90 2.21
C ARG A 256 5.04 -17.84 1.35
N LEU A 257 6.33 -17.60 1.58
CA LEU A 257 7.18 -16.73 0.77
C LEU A 257 8.07 -17.60 -0.12
N LEU A 258 7.93 -17.42 -1.42
CA LEU A 258 8.78 -18.06 -2.43
C LEU A 258 9.71 -17.00 -3.00
N HIS A 259 11.01 -17.28 -3.02
CA HIS A 259 12.05 -16.40 -3.55
C HIS A 259 13.31 -17.20 -3.82
N ALA A 260 13.97 -16.94 -4.93
CA ALA A 260 15.28 -17.50 -5.25
C ALA A 260 16.38 -16.47 -4.95
N PRO A 261 17.41 -16.80 -4.16
CA PRO A 261 18.53 -15.89 -3.89
C PRO A 261 19.13 -15.33 -5.19
N GLY A 262 19.48 -14.04 -5.17
CA GLY A 262 20.06 -13.36 -6.33
C GLY A 262 19.07 -12.94 -7.41
N THR A 263 17.77 -13.23 -7.26
CA THR A 263 16.72 -12.72 -8.15
C THR A 263 15.93 -11.59 -7.46
N PRO A 264 15.38 -10.65 -8.21
CA PRO A 264 14.52 -9.61 -7.62
C PRO A 264 13.13 -10.14 -7.24
N ASP A 265 12.67 -11.23 -7.85
CA ASP A 265 11.27 -11.65 -7.80
C ASP A 265 10.95 -12.48 -6.56
N PHE A 266 9.79 -12.21 -5.98
CA PHE A 266 9.21 -13.02 -4.90
C PHE A 266 7.71 -13.25 -5.11
N VAL A 267 7.20 -14.31 -4.53
CA VAL A 267 5.78 -14.65 -4.61
C VAL A 267 5.26 -15.04 -3.23
N LEU A 268 4.08 -14.51 -2.88
CA LEU A 268 3.35 -14.95 -1.70
C LEU A 268 2.23 -15.91 -2.10
N VAL A 269 2.15 -17.02 -1.40
CA VAL A 269 1.17 -18.07 -1.65
C VAL A 269 0.33 -18.32 -0.40
N CYS A 270 -0.98 -18.38 -0.59
CA CYS A 270 -1.94 -18.70 0.47
C CYS A 270 -3.00 -19.67 -0.06
N GLY A 271 -3.24 -20.77 0.64
CA GLY A 271 -4.26 -21.76 0.27
C GLY A 271 -4.08 -22.31 -1.16
N GLY A 272 -2.84 -22.53 -1.60
CA GLY A 272 -2.51 -23.02 -2.94
C GLY A 272 -2.73 -22.02 -4.07
N LYS A 273 -2.92 -20.72 -3.76
CA LYS A 273 -3.09 -19.66 -4.76
C LYS A 273 -2.01 -18.59 -4.59
N VAL A 274 -1.58 -18.02 -5.70
CA VAL A 274 -0.75 -16.82 -5.67
C VAL A 274 -1.57 -15.67 -5.08
N ALA A 275 -1.07 -15.09 -4.00
CA ALA A 275 -1.68 -13.93 -3.34
C ALA A 275 -1.05 -12.62 -3.79
N VAL A 276 0.28 -12.61 -3.89
CA VAL A 276 1.07 -11.44 -4.31
C VAL A 276 2.20 -11.93 -5.21
N GLU A 277 2.42 -11.23 -6.30
CA GLU A 277 3.65 -11.28 -7.09
C GLU A 277 4.40 -9.97 -6.85
N GLY A 278 5.69 -10.02 -6.67
CA GLY A 278 6.48 -8.83 -6.42
C GLY A 278 7.92 -8.93 -6.87
N SER A 279 8.54 -7.77 -6.97
CA SER A 279 9.98 -7.63 -7.15
C SER A 279 10.53 -6.64 -6.14
N VAL A 280 11.74 -6.86 -5.67
CA VAL A 280 12.44 -6.05 -4.68
C VAL A 280 13.82 -5.66 -5.19
N VAL A 281 14.22 -4.43 -4.89
CA VAL A 281 15.58 -3.93 -5.12
C VAL A 281 16.21 -3.67 -3.77
N PHE A 282 17.38 -4.26 -3.55
CA PHE A 282 18.17 -4.02 -2.35
C PHE A 282 19.22 -2.92 -2.58
N ALA A 283 19.61 -2.23 -1.52
CA ALA A 283 20.74 -1.32 -1.55
C ALA A 283 22.00 -2.10 -1.96
N GLN A 284 22.80 -1.52 -2.83
CA GLN A 284 24.15 -2.04 -3.08
C GLN A 284 24.97 -1.85 -1.81
N GLY A 285 25.61 -2.91 -1.32
CA GLY A 285 26.50 -2.88 -0.16
C GLY A 285 27.76 -2.08 -0.42
#